data_db04f0a9fd64d2675351fef536bc623d
#
_entry.id   db04f0a9fd64d2675351fef536bc623d
#
_cell.length_a   1.000
_cell.length_b   1.000
_cell.length_c   1.000
_cell.angle_alpha   90.00
_cell.angle_beta   90.00
_cell.angle_gamma   90.00
#
_symmetry.space_group_name_H-M   'P 1'
#
loop_
_entity.id
_entity.type
_entity.pdbx_description
1 polymer ?
#
loop_
_entity_poly.entity_id
_entity_poly.type
_entity_poly.pdbx_seq_one_letter_code
_entity_poly.pdbx_strand_id
1 'polypeptide(L)'
;MAFDNEAPLWKPEYLEGDSWDYEYLREAAMDLKDVPGMVCEIGLRRGGGCEAIMSGMIEADDRRVLVGVDPFGNINYHEREDSFTKLDYTNDMRSEFIVNAHTYAGHNGIHLIFFNMEDTEFFDRFSDGVPYYNEEKYVLDEYALVHFDGPHNYDNLKNETDWFNERAQPGAYFVYDDVVGFYDHDKVEAEVILPLGFDLVIKGQRKAVYRKQ
;
A
#
# COMPACT_ATOMS: atom_id res chain seq x y z
N MET A 1 -1.01 11.72 15.58
CA MET A 1 -2.29 11.18 16.12
C MET A 1 -1.98 9.94 16.95
N ALA A 2 -2.69 9.63 18.02
CA ALA A 2 -2.51 8.37 18.74
C ALA A 2 -3.47 7.35 18.10
N PHE A 3 -2.95 6.22 17.67
CA PHE A 3 -3.77 5.11 17.17
C PHE A 3 -4.68 4.61 18.31
N ASP A 4 -5.98 4.57 18.08
CA ASP A 4 -6.97 4.20 19.09
C ASP A 4 -7.38 2.73 18.95
N ASN A 5 -6.86 1.89 19.85
CA ASN A 5 -7.18 0.47 19.89
C ASN A 5 -8.61 0.17 20.38
N GLU A 6 -9.37 1.18 20.85
CA GLU A 6 -10.75 1.03 21.35
C GLU A 6 -11.79 1.59 20.36
N ALA A 7 -11.35 2.23 19.26
CA ALA A 7 -12.26 2.72 18.23
C ALA A 7 -12.99 1.56 17.54
N PRO A 8 -14.24 1.79 17.05
CA PRO A 8 -14.90 0.80 16.21
C PRO A 8 -14.04 0.46 15.00
N LEU A 9 -13.84 -0.81 14.73
CA LEU A 9 -13.05 -1.29 13.60
C LEU A 9 -13.63 -0.75 12.29
N TRP A 10 -12.94 0.19 11.66
CA TRP A 10 -13.32 0.67 10.34
C TRP A 10 -12.99 -0.41 9.29
N LYS A 11 -13.83 -0.52 8.29
CA LYS A 11 -13.63 -1.44 7.17
C LYS A 11 -14.13 -0.83 5.86
N PRO A 12 -13.59 -1.26 4.71
CA PRO A 12 -14.09 -0.86 3.40
C PRO A 12 -15.58 -1.14 3.24
N GLU A 13 -16.31 -0.20 2.64
CA GLU A 13 -17.76 -0.31 2.39
C GLU A 13 -18.08 -0.39 0.89
N TYR A 14 -17.23 0.17 0.02
CA TYR A 14 -17.44 0.28 -1.42
C TYR A 14 -16.56 -0.67 -2.23
N LEU A 15 -15.35 -0.96 -1.73
CA LEU A 15 -14.40 -1.88 -2.35
C LEU A 15 -14.23 -3.10 -1.45
N GLU A 16 -14.21 -4.29 -2.05
CA GLU A 16 -14.09 -5.51 -1.27
C GLU A 16 -12.70 -5.64 -0.65
N GLY A 17 -12.65 -5.73 0.67
CA GLY A 17 -11.46 -6.07 1.43
C GLY A 17 -11.46 -7.53 1.87
N ASP A 18 -10.29 -8.15 1.96
CA ASP A 18 -10.09 -9.55 2.39
C ASP A 18 -9.15 -9.67 3.58
N SER A 19 -8.70 -8.56 4.12
CA SER A 19 -7.86 -8.46 5.31
C SER A 19 -8.59 -7.78 6.47
N TRP A 20 -7.88 -7.58 7.56
CA TRP A 20 -8.36 -6.89 8.76
C TRP A 20 -7.43 -5.73 9.09
N ASP A 21 -7.75 -4.98 10.14
CA ASP A 21 -6.96 -3.84 10.62
C ASP A 21 -6.84 -2.71 9.57
N TYR A 22 -7.83 -2.56 8.67
CA TYR A 22 -7.87 -1.48 7.68
C TYR A 22 -7.94 -0.09 8.32
N GLU A 23 -8.45 0.01 9.56
CA GLU A 23 -8.44 1.23 10.35
C GLU A 23 -7.03 1.78 10.56
N TYR A 24 -6.02 0.93 10.74
CA TYR A 24 -4.64 1.38 10.92
C TYR A 24 -4.06 1.98 9.64
N LEU A 25 -4.38 1.39 8.49
CA LEU A 25 -3.99 1.93 7.19
C LEU A 25 -4.67 3.27 6.93
N ARG A 26 -5.97 3.38 7.26
CA ARG A 26 -6.73 4.61 7.15
C ARG A 26 -6.18 5.70 8.08
N GLU A 27 -5.88 5.38 9.34
CA GLU A 27 -5.31 6.33 10.30
C GLU A 27 -3.91 6.81 9.89
N ALA A 28 -3.07 5.91 9.35
CA ALA A 28 -1.78 6.30 8.78
C ALA A 28 -1.96 7.29 7.63
N ALA A 29 -2.93 7.05 6.74
CA ALA A 29 -3.24 7.96 5.64
C ALA A 29 -3.79 9.33 6.10
N MET A 30 -4.47 9.38 7.25
CA MET A 30 -4.93 10.65 7.85
C MET A 30 -3.80 11.50 8.43
N ASP A 31 -2.71 10.89 8.87
CA ASP A 31 -1.60 11.58 9.56
C ASP A 31 -0.47 12.05 8.62
N LEU A 32 -0.74 12.15 7.32
CA LEU A 32 0.27 12.48 6.29
C LEU A 32 0.45 13.98 6.02
N LYS A 33 -0.33 14.86 6.64
CA LYS A 33 -0.48 16.28 6.24
C LYS A 33 0.83 17.01 5.96
N ASP A 34 1.84 16.77 6.77
CA ASP A 34 3.13 17.46 6.68
C ASP A 34 4.25 16.59 6.07
N VAL A 35 3.92 15.41 5.57
CA VAL A 35 4.87 14.48 4.95
C VAL A 35 4.74 14.62 3.43
N PRO A 36 5.80 15.03 2.71
CA PRO A 36 5.74 15.12 1.25
C PRO A 36 5.73 13.74 0.59
N GLY A 37 5.20 13.69 -0.65
CA GLY A 37 5.23 12.52 -1.49
C GLY A 37 3.85 11.92 -1.77
N MET A 38 3.87 10.92 -2.64
CA MET A 38 2.70 10.11 -3.04
C MET A 38 2.34 9.10 -1.95
N VAL A 39 1.19 8.47 -2.15
CA VAL A 39 0.85 7.21 -1.47
C VAL A 39 0.93 6.07 -2.48
N CYS A 40 1.39 4.90 -2.06
CA CYS A 40 1.47 3.71 -2.91
C CYS A 40 0.86 2.49 -2.23
N GLU A 41 0.22 1.63 -3.01
CA GLU A 41 -0.20 0.28 -2.61
C GLU A 41 0.34 -0.73 -3.62
N ILE A 42 1.07 -1.73 -3.12
CA ILE A 42 1.51 -2.91 -3.87
C ILE A 42 0.58 -4.06 -3.52
N GLY A 43 -0.05 -4.66 -4.53
CA GLY A 43 -1.11 -5.65 -4.35
C GLY A 43 -2.46 -4.98 -4.10
N LEU A 44 -3.34 -5.03 -5.07
CA LEU A 44 -4.59 -4.25 -5.05
C LEU A 44 -5.82 -5.13 -4.88
N ARG A 45 -5.78 -6.33 -5.43
CA ARG A 45 -6.91 -7.25 -5.47
C ARG A 45 -8.21 -6.54 -5.90
N ARG A 46 -9.18 -6.34 -5.01
CA ARG A 46 -10.44 -5.62 -5.30
C ARG A 46 -10.47 -4.18 -4.75
N GLY A 47 -9.38 -3.74 -4.12
CA GLY A 47 -9.15 -2.34 -3.74
C GLY A 47 -9.53 -1.97 -2.30
N GLY A 48 -9.71 -2.95 -1.39
CA GLY A 48 -10.03 -2.67 0.01
C GLY A 48 -9.00 -1.79 0.70
N GLY A 49 -7.70 -2.03 0.45
CA GLY A 49 -6.62 -1.19 0.95
C GLY A 49 -6.64 0.21 0.33
N CYS A 50 -6.84 0.30 -1.00
CA CYS A 50 -7.02 1.60 -1.67
C CYS A 50 -8.17 2.41 -1.06
N GLU A 51 -9.31 1.78 -0.72
CA GLU A 51 -10.42 2.50 -0.08
C GLU A 51 -10.03 2.99 1.32
N ALA A 52 -9.33 2.19 2.11
CA ALA A 52 -8.86 2.61 3.43
C ALA A 52 -7.96 3.85 3.32
N ILE A 53 -6.97 3.81 2.41
CA ILE A 53 -6.08 4.93 2.12
C ILE A 53 -6.88 6.15 1.68
N MET A 54 -7.72 6.02 0.66
CA MET A 54 -8.52 7.12 0.12
C MET A 54 -9.45 7.70 1.18
N SER A 55 -10.08 6.87 2.02
CA SER A 55 -10.94 7.32 3.12
C SER A 55 -10.18 8.17 4.13
N GLY A 56 -8.95 7.77 4.50
CA GLY A 56 -8.08 8.57 5.38
C GLY A 56 -7.69 9.90 4.75
N MET A 57 -7.28 9.87 3.47
CA MET A 57 -6.94 11.09 2.71
C MET A 57 -8.13 12.06 2.59
N ILE A 58 -9.33 11.55 2.34
CA ILE A 58 -10.56 12.36 2.23
C ILE A 58 -10.84 13.06 3.57
N GLU A 59 -10.77 12.34 4.67
CA GLU A 59 -11.03 12.89 6.00
C GLU A 59 -9.99 13.95 6.40
N ALA A 60 -8.73 13.77 6.00
CA ALA A 60 -7.66 14.73 6.23
C ALA A 60 -7.67 15.91 5.25
N ASP A 61 -8.60 15.94 4.28
CA ASP A 61 -8.60 16.87 3.13
C ASP A 61 -7.28 16.86 2.34
N ASP A 62 -6.65 15.70 2.22
CA ASP A 62 -5.44 15.48 1.45
C ASP A 62 -5.80 14.95 0.05
N ARG A 63 -5.24 15.55 -1.00
CA ARG A 63 -5.55 15.22 -2.41
C ARG A 63 -4.30 14.82 -3.19
N ARG A 64 -3.31 14.27 -2.50
CA ARG A 64 -2.09 13.75 -3.15
C ARG A 64 -2.41 12.56 -4.07
N VAL A 65 -1.44 12.21 -4.90
CA VAL A 65 -1.58 11.07 -5.83
C VAL A 65 -1.50 9.75 -5.06
N LEU A 66 -2.43 8.85 -5.35
CA LEU A 66 -2.38 7.44 -4.97
C LEU A 66 -1.94 6.61 -6.16
N VAL A 67 -0.89 5.84 -6.00
CA VAL A 67 -0.37 4.89 -6.99
C VAL A 67 -0.73 3.48 -6.54
N GLY A 68 -1.33 2.69 -7.43
CA GLY A 68 -1.60 1.28 -7.21
C GLY A 68 -0.84 0.41 -8.21
N VAL A 69 -0.21 -0.66 -7.76
CA VAL A 69 0.57 -1.60 -8.59
C VAL A 69 0.08 -3.02 -8.36
N ASP A 70 -0.35 -3.69 -9.42
CA ASP A 70 -0.78 -5.10 -9.37
C ASP A 70 -0.73 -5.72 -10.78
N PRO A 71 -0.10 -6.87 -10.97
CA PRO A 71 -0.05 -7.52 -12.27
C PRO A 71 -1.38 -8.13 -12.71
N PHE A 72 -2.25 -8.60 -11.81
CA PHE A 72 -3.46 -9.35 -12.17
C PHE A 72 -3.18 -10.45 -13.22
N GLY A 73 -4.01 -10.58 -14.25
CA GLY A 73 -3.67 -11.33 -15.48
C GLY A 73 -4.00 -12.81 -15.43
N ASN A 74 -4.76 -13.30 -14.44
CA ASN A 74 -5.00 -14.74 -14.20
C ASN A 74 -3.68 -15.51 -13.98
N ILE A 75 -2.69 -14.86 -13.38
CA ILE A 75 -1.43 -15.50 -13.04
C ILE A 75 -1.61 -16.46 -11.86
N ASN A 76 -0.80 -17.51 -11.85
CA ASN A 76 -0.77 -18.42 -10.71
C ASN A 76 0.01 -17.77 -9.57
N TYR A 77 -0.67 -17.48 -8.48
CA TYR A 77 -0.06 -16.95 -7.28
C TYR A 77 0.36 -18.08 -6.33
N HIS A 78 1.58 -18.02 -5.85
CA HIS A 78 2.12 -18.95 -4.85
C HIS A 78 2.35 -18.19 -3.55
N GLU A 79 1.46 -18.36 -2.58
CA GLU A 79 1.64 -17.76 -1.25
C GLU A 79 2.91 -18.29 -0.55
N ARG A 80 3.34 -19.52 -0.90
CA ARG A 80 4.54 -20.18 -0.39
C ARG A 80 5.05 -21.20 -1.38
N GLU A 81 6.33 -21.59 -1.27
CA GLU A 81 6.93 -22.65 -2.08
C GLU A 81 6.13 -23.98 -2.03
N ASP A 82 5.47 -24.28 -0.90
CA ASP A 82 4.70 -25.52 -0.66
C ASP A 82 3.19 -25.34 -0.79
N SER A 83 2.67 -24.16 -1.19
CA SER A 83 1.25 -23.92 -1.24
C SER A 83 0.63 -24.39 -2.56
N PHE A 84 -0.67 -24.74 -2.49
CA PHE A 84 -1.44 -24.98 -3.71
C PHE A 84 -1.52 -23.69 -4.52
N THR A 85 -1.33 -23.81 -5.82
CA THR A 85 -1.51 -22.70 -6.76
C THR A 85 -2.94 -22.17 -6.68
N LYS A 86 -3.12 -20.92 -6.30
CA LYS A 86 -4.40 -20.23 -6.36
C LYS A 86 -4.44 -19.35 -7.60
N LEU A 87 -5.52 -19.40 -8.33
CA LEU A 87 -5.84 -18.43 -9.37
C LEU A 87 -6.72 -17.34 -8.71
N ASP A 88 -6.10 -16.40 -8.04
CA ASP A 88 -6.84 -15.41 -7.24
C ASP A 88 -6.76 -13.98 -7.79
N TYR A 89 -5.76 -13.64 -8.56
CA TYR A 89 -5.62 -12.30 -9.16
C TYR A 89 -6.09 -12.33 -10.61
N THR A 90 -7.41 -12.32 -10.80
CA THR A 90 -8.03 -12.53 -12.11
C THR A 90 -8.19 -11.23 -12.90
N ASN A 91 -8.37 -11.37 -14.22
CA ASN A 91 -8.73 -10.23 -15.07
C ASN A 91 -10.11 -9.66 -14.74
N ASP A 92 -11.02 -10.45 -14.17
CA ASP A 92 -12.32 -9.96 -13.71
C ASP A 92 -12.13 -9.05 -12.48
N MET A 93 -11.31 -9.46 -11.49
CA MET A 93 -10.94 -8.62 -10.35
C MET A 93 -10.30 -7.31 -10.80
N ARG A 94 -9.36 -7.36 -11.77
CA ARG A 94 -8.79 -6.14 -12.36
C ARG A 94 -9.86 -5.21 -12.91
N SER A 95 -10.82 -5.75 -13.65
CA SER A 95 -11.90 -4.96 -14.24
C SER A 95 -12.78 -4.33 -13.18
N GLU A 96 -13.11 -5.07 -12.13
CA GLU A 96 -13.85 -4.57 -10.97
C GLU A 96 -13.07 -3.46 -10.26
N PHE A 97 -11.78 -3.68 -9.96
CA PHE A 97 -10.90 -2.69 -9.35
C PHE A 97 -10.87 -1.40 -10.17
N ILE A 98 -10.60 -1.47 -11.48
CA ILE A 98 -10.51 -0.28 -12.35
C ILE A 98 -11.80 0.52 -12.29
N VAL A 99 -12.95 -0.13 -12.44
CA VAL A 99 -14.24 0.58 -12.44
C VAL A 99 -14.55 1.18 -11.08
N ASN A 100 -14.45 0.40 -10.02
CA ASN A 100 -14.91 0.80 -8.68
C ASN A 100 -13.92 1.79 -8.04
N ALA A 101 -12.62 1.51 -8.06
CA ALA A 101 -11.61 2.37 -7.44
C ALA A 101 -11.50 3.74 -8.12
N HIS A 102 -11.48 3.77 -9.47
CA HIS A 102 -11.48 5.06 -10.19
C HIS A 102 -12.79 5.83 -10.03
N THR A 103 -13.93 5.15 -9.91
CA THR A 103 -15.21 5.81 -9.63
C THR A 103 -15.20 6.44 -8.24
N TYR A 104 -14.75 5.69 -7.23
CA TYR A 104 -14.63 6.18 -5.86
C TYR A 104 -13.64 7.34 -5.76
N ALA A 105 -12.45 7.19 -6.34
CA ALA A 105 -11.43 8.22 -6.38
C ALA A 105 -11.95 9.51 -7.07
N GLY A 106 -12.56 9.36 -8.25
CA GLY A 106 -13.08 10.49 -9.02
C GLY A 106 -14.19 11.27 -8.31
N HIS A 107 -15.12 10.59 -7.64
CA HIS A 107 -16.16 11.23 -6.84
C HIS A 107 -15.59 12.02 -5.64
N ASN A 108 -14.45 11.62 -5.12
CA ASN A 108 -13.83 12.22 -3.96
C ASN A 108 -12.64 13.15 -4.29
N GLY A 109 -12.36 13.37 -5.58
CA GLY A 109 -11.27 14.24 -6.03
C GLY A 109 -9.88 13.71 -5.73
N ILE A 110 -9.71 12.39 -5.64
CA ILE A 110 -8.42 11.71 -5.48
C ILE A 110 -7.85 11.36 -6.84
N HIS A 111 -6.56 11.61 -7.04
CA HIS A 111 -5.83 11.21 -8.25
C HIS A 111 -5.28 9.79 -8.09
N LEU A 112 -5.99 8.79 -8.64
CA LEU A 112 -5.55 7.39 -8.66
C LEU A 112 -4.85 7.08 -9.97
N ILE A 113 -3.61 6.58 -9.89
CA ILE A 113 -2.85 6.03 -11.01
C ILE A 113 -2.70 4.53 -10.78
N PHE A 114 -3.09 3.73 -11.76
CA PHE A 114 -2.96 2.28 -11.70
C PHE A 114 -1.93 1.77 -12.72
N PHE A 115 -0.99 0.95 -12.25
CA PHE A 115 0.00 0.25 -13.05
C PHE A 115 -0.29 -1.25 -13.05
N ASN A 116 -0.67 -1.79 -14.21
CA ASN A 116 -0.89 -3.22 -14.38
C ASN A 116 0.44 -3.91 -14.73
N MET A 117 1.27 -4.13 -13.73
CA MET A 117 2.59 -4.76 -13.85
C MET A 117 3.04 -5.31 -12.49
N GLU A 118 4.09 -6.12 -12.47
CA GLU A 118 4.73 -6.55 -11.24
C GLU A 118 5.47 -5.38 -10.57
N ASP A 119 5.64 -5.47 -9.24
CA ASP A 119 6.38 -4.50 -8.43
C ASP A 119 7.81 -4.30 -8.93
N THR A 120 8.52 -5.37 -9.27
CA THR A 120 9.88 -5.34 -9.82
C THR A 120 9.96 -4.62 -11.16
N GLU A 121 8.97 -4.79 -12.04
CA GLU A 121 8.87 -4.02 -13.28
C GLU A 121 8.58 -2.53 -13.01
N PHE A 122 7.74 -2.24 -12.02
CA PHE A 122 7.46 -0.88 -11.60
C PHE A 122 8.73 -0.18 -11.09
N PHE A 123 9.52 -0.86 -10.26
CA PHE A 123 10.78 -0.33 -9.73
C PHE A 123 11.79 -0.01 -10.83
N ASP A 124 11.92 -0.91 -11.80
CA ASP A 124 12.84 -0.69 -12.95
C ASP A 124 12.39 0.47 -13.83
N ARG A 125 11.09 0.57 -14.14
CA ARG A 125 10.57 1.57 -15.08
C ARG A 125 10.43 2.96 -14.51
N PHE A 126 10.22 3.09 -13.20
CA PHE A 126 9.97 4.35 -12.50
C PHE A 126 11.04 4.65 -11.44
N SER A 127 12.26 4.19 -11.69
CA SER A 127 13.41 4.47 -10.82
C SER A 127 13.74 5.97 -10.73
N ASP A 128 13.37 6.75 -11.75
CA ASP A 128 13.49 8.21 -11.83
C ASP A 128 12.17 8.96 -11.55
N GLY A 129 11.16 8.24 -11.03
CA GLY A 129 9.86 8.77 -10.61
C GLY A 129 8.71 8.52 -11.59
N VAL A 130 7.50 8.72 -11.09
CA VAL A 130 6.23 8.52 -11.79
C VAL A 130 5.83 9.80 -12.51
N PRO A 131 5.64 9.79 -13.84
CA PRO A 131 5.14 10.96 -14.54
C PRO A 131 3.67 11.22 -14.19
N TYR A 132 3.38 12.42 -13.76
CA TYR A 132 2.04 12.90 -13.43
C TYR A 132 1.72 14.16 -14.21
N TYR A 133 0.52 14.21 -14.77
CA TYR A 133 0.05 15.36 -15.57
C TYR A 133 -1.16 16.01 -14.90
N ASN A 134 -0.98 17.26 -14.48
CA ASN A 134 -2.04 18.10 -13.96
C ASN A 134 -1.71 19.55 -14.38
N GLU A 135 -2.33 20.04 -15.46
CA GLU A 135 -2.00 21.28 -16.17
C GLU A 135 -0.56 21.27 -16.75
N GLU A 136 0.40 20.82 -15.98
CA GLU A 136 1.81 20.63 -16.36
C GLU A 136 2.24 19.17 -16.12
N LYS A 137 3.44 18.83 -16.58
CA LYS A 137 4.09 17.55 -16.28
C LYS A 137 4.92 17.67 -15.02
N TYR A 138 4.65 16.78 -14.08
CA TYR A 138 5.46 16.55 -12.87
C TYR A 138 6.13 15.18 -12.95
N VAL A 139 7.23 15.01 -12.23
CA VAL A 139 7.82 13.69 -11.94
C VAL A 139 7.79 13.55 -10.42
N LEU A 140 7.06 12.57 -9.95
CA LEU A 140 6.85 12.31 -8.52
C LEU A 140 7.71 11.11 -8.13
N ASP A 141 8.64 11.30 -7.20
CA ASP A 141 9.63 10.30 -6.79
C ASP A 141 9.70 10.06 -5.29
N GLU A 142 8.90 10.80 -4.50
CA GLU A 142 8.82 10.67 -3.05
C GLU A 142 7.53 9.97 -2.61
N TYR A 143 7.60 9.24 -1.51
CA TYR A 143 6.46 8.50 -0.94
C TYR A 143 6.27 8.86 0.53
N ALA A 144 5.04 9.22 0.88
CA ALA A 144 4.62 9.53 2.25
C ALA A 144 4.00 8.33 2.97
N LEU A 145 3.38 7.42 2.22
CA LEU A 145 2.85 6.16 2.73
C LEU A 145 3.00 5.07 1.67
N VAL A 146 3.39 3.87 2.11
CA VAL A 146 3.38 2.66 1.28
C VAL A 146 2.67 1.54 2.02
N HIS A 147 1.70 0.90 1.37
CA HIS A 147 1.04 -0.32 1.81
C HIS A 147 1.61 -1.50 1.02
N PHE A 148 2.19 -2.46 1.75
CA PHE A 148 2.79 -3.67 1.21
C PHE A 148 1.80 -4.83 1.40
N ASP A 149 1.03 -5.13 0.37
CA ASP A 149 0.01 -6.19 0.31
C ASP A 149 0.22 -7.11 -0.92
N GLY A 150 1.47 -7.18 -1.37
CA GLY A 150 1.93 -8.03 -2.46
C GLY A 150 2.52 -9.35 -1.98
N PRO A 151 3.68 -9.79 -2.52
CA PRO A 151 4.36 -11.00 -2.05
C PRO A 151 4.90 -10.85 -0.64
N HIS A 152 4.63 -11.81 0.25
CA HIS A 152 4.95 -11.73 1.68
C HIS A 152 6.21 -12.53 2.08
N ASN A 153 7.03 -12.99 1.13
CA ASN A 153 8.30 -13.64 1.45
C ASN A 153 9.42 -12.61 1.72
N TYR A 154 10.45 -13.06 2.42
CA TYR A 154 11.55 -12.20 2.88
C TYR A 154 12.22 -11.38 1.76
N ASP A 155 12.57 -12.05 0.64
CA ASP A 155 13.35 -11.39 -0.42
C ASP A 155 12.54 -10.30 -1.13
N ASN A 156 11.25 -10.54 -1.37
CA ASN A 156 10.36 -9.56 -1.98
C ASN A 156 10.11 -8.39 -1.03
N LEU A 157 9.69 -8.65 0.21
CA LEU A 157 9.45 -7.59 1.21
C LEU A 157 10.71 -6.75 1.46
N LYS A 158 11.89 -7.40 1.50
CA LYS A 158 13.16 -6.67 1.62
C LYS A 158 13.40 -5.76 0.42
N ASN A 159 13.24 -6.28 -0.81
CA ASN A 159 13.45 -5.51 -2.04
C ASN A 159 12.51 -4.32 -2.14
N GLU A 160 11.22 -4.53 -1.86
CA GLU A 160 10.20 -3.47 -1.82
C GLU A 160 10.55 -2.42 -0.75
N THR A 161 10.85 -2.87 0.48
CA THR A 161 11.19 -1.97 1.59
C THR A 161 12.42 -1.12 1.27
N ASP A 162 13.48 -1.72 0.72
CA ASP A 162 14.71 -1.01 0.36
C ASP A 162 14.43 0.04 -0.72
N TRP A 163 13.69 -0.32 -1.78
CA TRP A 163 13.38 0.59 -2.88
C TRP A 163 12.55 1.79 -2.43
N PHE A 164 11.51 1.57 -1.63
CA PHE A 164 10.68 2.66 -1.10
C PHE A 164 11.39 3.47 -0.01
N ASN A 165 12.25 2.84 0.80
CA ASN A 165 13.01 3.56 1.83
C ASN A 165 13.93 4.63 1.24
N GLU A 166 14.54 4.40 0.07
CA GLU A 166 15.36 5.40 -0.63
C GLU A 166 14.56 6.64 -1.04
N ARG A 167 13.23 6.53 -1.13
CA ARG A 167 12.28 7.54 -1.61
C ARG A 167 11.34 8.06 -0.54
N ALA A 168 11.33 7.45 0.63
CA ALA A 168 10.51 7.86 1.75
C ALA A 168 11.16 9.00 2.52
N GLN A 169 10.37 10.02 2.85
CA GLN A 169 10.81 11.16 3.65
C GLN A 169 10.65 10.89 5.15
N PRO A 170 11.36 11.62 6.04
CA PRO A 170 11.10 11.54 7.48
C PRO A 170 9.61 11.76 7.79
N GLY A 171 9.05 10.92 8.63
CA GLY A 171 7.63 10.90 8.95
C GLY A 171 6.77 10.02 8.04
N ALA A 172 7.31 9.45 6.96
CA ALA A 172 6.60 8.53 6.09
C ALA A 172 6.17 7.25 6.82
N TYR A 173 5.03 6.69 6.41
CA TYR A 173 4.48 5.45 6.94
C TYR A 173 4.70 4.27 6.00
N PHE A 174 5.16 3.15 6.55
CA PHE A 174 5.17 1.85 5.89
C PHE A 174 4.18 0.94 6.62
N VAL A 175 3.20 0.43 5.89
CA VAL A 175 2.15 -0.45 6.40
C VAL A 175 2.28 -1.80 5.70
N TYR A 176 2.50 -2.85 6.48
CA TYR A 176 2.62 -4.22 5.97
C TYR A 176 1.35 -4.99 6.28
N ASP A 177 0.83 -5.74 5.31
CA ASP A 177 -0.22 -6.72 5.54
C ASP A 177 0.38 -8.10 5.88
N ASP A 178 -0.47 -9.01 6.31
CA ASP A 178 -0.14 -10.41 6.61
C ASP A 178 1.04 -10.61 7.59
N VAL A 179 1.14 -9.74 8.60
CA VAL A 179 2.26 -9.70 9.55
C VAL A 179 2.27 -10.82 10.59
N VAL A 180 1.30 -11.73 10.58
CA VAL A 180 1.20 -12.80 11.57
C VAL A 180 1.25 -14.18 10.94
N GLY A 181 1.87 -15.12 11.65
CA GLY A 181 1.80 -16.55 11.43
C GLY A 181 2.83 -17.12 10.47
N PHE A 182 2.60 -17.08 9.17
CA PHE A 182 3.34 -17.94 8.24
C PHE A 182 4.30 -17.19 7.30
N TYR A 183 4.31 -15.88 7.38
CA TYR A 183 5.08 -15.00 6.53
C TYR A 183 6.35 -14.52 7.23
N ASP A 184 7.32 -14.06 6.47
CA ASP A 184 8.66 -13.70 6.96
C ASP A 184 8.71 -12.31 7.63
N HIS A 185 7.55 -11.68 7.91
CA HIS A 185 7.48 -10.31 8.40
C HIS A 185 8.33 -10.05 9.66
N ASP A 186 8.31 -10.94 10.66
CA ASP A 186 9.11 -10.74 11.90
C ASP A 186 10.63 -10.69 11.59
N LYS A 187 11.08 -11.44 10.58
CA LYS A 187 12.47 -11.39 10.12
C LYS A 187 12.76 -10.09 9.37
N VAL A 188 11.84 -9.67 8.48
CA VAL A 188 11.96 -8.39 7.76
C VAL A 188 11.94 -7.22 8.73
N GLU A 189 11.07 -7.24 9.74
CA GLU A 189 11.04 -6.23 10.81
C GLU A 189 12.40 -6.08 11.47
N ALA A 190 12.98 -7.20 11.96
CA ALA A 190 14.23 -7.19 12.73
C ALA A 190 15.47 -6.88 11.87
N GLU A 191 15.54 -7.39 10.64
CA GLU A 191 16.73 -7.32 9.80
C GLU A 191 16.72 -6.16 8.79
N VAL A 192 15.54 -5.60 8.48
CA VAL A 192 15.38 -4.57 7.44
C VAL A 192 14.72 -3.32 8.00
N ILE A 193 13.47 -3.39 8.47
CA ILE A 193 12.65 -2.21 8.77
C ILE A 193 13.26 -1.38 9.91
N LEU A 194 13.52 -2.02 11.07
CA LEU A 194 14.07 -1.32 12.22
C LEU A 194 15.50 -0.78 11.98
N PRO A 195 16.41 -1.52 11.30
CA PRO A 195 17.72 -0.98 10.94
C PRO A 195 17.70 0.21 9.98
N LEU A 196 16.66 0.36 9.17
CA LEU A 196 16.46 1.51 8.27
C LEU A 196 15.93 2.77 8.98
N GLY A 197 15.72 2.71 10.30
CA GLY A 197 15.29 3.85 11.09
C GLY A 197 13.77 4.07 11.14
N PHE A 198 13.02 3.00 10.98
CA PHE A 198 11.57 3.02 11.21
C PHE A 198 11.25 2.58 12.64
N ASP A 199 10.32 3.27 13.28
CA ASP A 199 9.76 2.87 14.57
C ASP A 199 8.40 2.19 14.36
N LEU A 200 8.17 1.09 15.09
CA LEU A 200 6.86 0.45 15.14
C LEU A 200 5.86 1.38 15.84
N VAL A 201 4.78 1.73 15.16
CA VAL A 201 3.68 2.54 15.70
C VAL A 201 2.61 1.66 16.32
N ILE A 202 2.15 0.66 15.56
CA ILE A 202 1.14 -0.32 16.01
C ILE A 202 1.30 -1.62 15.22
N LYS A 203 1.01 -2.74 15.87
CA LYS A 203 0.91 -4.06 15.24
C LYS A 203 -0.40 -4.71 15.66
N GLY A 204 -1.27 -4.95 14.69
CA GLY A 204 -2.56 -5.60 14.85
C GLY A 204 -2.52 -7.10 14.58
N GLN A 205 -3.67 -7.63 14.14
CA GLN A 205 -3.81 -9.05 13.80
C GLN A 205 -3.27 -9.37 12.40
N ARG A 206 -3.37 -8.43 11.47
CA ARG A 206 -2.94 -8.59 10.09
C ARG A 206 -1.99 -7.50 9.64
N LYS A 207 -2.10 -6.28 10.16
CA LYS A 207 -1.28 -5.15 9.72
C LYS A 207 -0.31 -4.67 10.80
N ALA A 208 0.87 -4.23 10.35
CA ALA A 208 1.81 -3.49 11.18
C ALA A 208 2.15 -2.16 10.51
N VAL A 209 2.18 -1.10 11.30
CA VAL A 209 2.45 0.27 10.87
C VAL A 209 3.76 0.74 11.45
N TYR A 210 4.64 1.22 10.60
CA TYR A 210 5.93 1.79 10.96
C TYR A 210 6.03 3.23 10.46
N ARG A 211 6.77 4.05 11.20
CA ARG A 211 7.02 5.45 10.83
C ARG A 211 8.50 5.71 10.73
N LYS A 212 8.94 6.33 9.65
CA LYS A 212 10.32 6.73 9.40
C LYS A 212 10.72 7.89 10.31
N GLN A 213 11.90 7.80 10.95
CA GLN A 213 12.47 8.84 11.81
C GLN A 213 13.16 9.95 11.00
#